data_7a26a94a25329265ba11b445aead15ee
#
_entry.id   7a26a94a25329265ba11b445aead15ee
#
_cell.length_a   1.000
_cell.length_b   1.000
_cell.length_c   1.000
_cell.angle_alpha   90.00
_cell.angle_beta   90.00
_cell.angle_gamma   90.00
#
_symmetry.space_group_name_H-M   'P 1'
#
loop_
_entity.id
_entity.type
_entity.pdbx_description
1 polymer ?
#
loop_
_entity_poly.entity_id
_entity_poly.type
_entity_poly.pdbx_seq_one_letter_code
_entity_poly.pdbx_strand_id
1 'polypeptide(L)'
;MTERLRRWRLVLGGGEADGIGETLAGDDAGRDSVLDALYGDSGGDGSSGRGGGRGGGIGRSSPRVARWLGDIRSYFPASVVSVLQRDAMERLGLAQLLLEPELLGAVQPDIHLVGTLLALRRAIPEHSRETARLVVRSVTDQLEARLAAPTRQAVSGALHRAARTRRPKAGDIDWGRTVAANLRHYQPELGTVIPERLVGYGRRSPQVLREIILCLDQSGSMAASVVYASVFGAVLASMRSLSTRLVVFDTAVADLTEELDDPVDVLFGVQLGGGTDIAGALTYCAARVTRPRDTVLVLVSDLFEGGDPEEMLRMAASLVASGVTVVALLALSDDGAPAYDHDHAAALAALGIPAFACTPDLFPDLMAAAIERRDLQSWTAAQGLHTAAPLP
;
A
#
# COMPACT_ATOMS: atom_id res chain seq x y z
N MET A 1 19.12 29.27 29.56
CA MET A 1 19.13 29.00 28.10
C MET A 1 17.86 29.53 27.51
N THR A 2 17.90 30.34 26.43
CA THR A 2 16.69 30.77 25.73
C THR A 2 16.13 29.58 24.92
N GLU A 3 14.80 29.49 24.76
CA GLU A 3 14.13 28.43 24.00
C GLU A 3 14.71 28.28 22.57
N ARG A 4 15.11 29.39 21.97
CA ARG A 4 15.72 29.42 20.65
C ARG A 4 17.12 28.76 20.64
N LEU A 5 17.96 29.04 21.61
CA LEU A 5 19.30 28.43 21.73
C LEU A 5 19.18 26.93 22.04
N ARG A 6 18.23 26.56 22.89
CA ARG A 6 17.93 25.15 23.20
C ARG A 6 17.57 24.35 21.92
N ARG A 7 16.68 24.90 21.08
CA ARG A 7 16.30 24.26 19.80
C ARG A 7 17.46 24.15 18.85
N TRP A 8 18.26 25.22 18.71
CA TRP A 8 19.46 25.17 17.85
C TRP A 8 20.48 24.14 18.34
N ARG A 9 20.67 24.04 19.65
CA ARG A 9 21.58 23.06 20.22
C ARG A 9 21.16 21.61 19.93
N LEU A 10 19.85 21.34 20.02
CA LEU A 10 19.29 20.03 19.66
C LEU A 10 19.40 19.71 18.17
N VAL A 11 19.28 20.72 17.31
CA VAL A 11 19.37 20.54 15.85
C VAL A 11 20.80 20.35 15.36
N LEU A 12 21.74 21.10 15.92
CA LEU A 12 23.15 21.04 15.49
C LEU A 12 23.90 19.83 16.07
N GLY A 13 23.45 19.28 17.19
CA GLY A 13 24.10 18.15 17.87
C GLY A 13 25.51 18.46 18.35
N GLY A 14 26.14 17.49 19.02
CA GLY A 14 27.58 17.51 19.37
C GLY A 14 28.00 18.56 20.38
N GLY A 15 28.61 18.15 21.49
CA GLY A 15 28.96 19.01 22.62
C GLY A 15 30.12 20.02 22.39
N GLU A 16 30.90 19.84 21.33
CA GLU A 16 32.12 20.64 21.07
C GLU A 16 32.06 21.46 19.77
N ALA A 17 31.14 21.15 18.86
CA ALA A 17 31.15 21.71 17.51
C ALA A 17 30.32 23.00 17.35
N ASP A 18 29.48 23.33 18.31
CA ASP A 18 28.45 24.40 18.14
C ASP A 18 28.91 25.78 18.65
N GLY A 19 29.99 25.88 19.38
CA GLY A 19 30.46 27.15 19.97
C GLY A 19 29.51 27.82 20.95
N ILE A 20 28.37 27.19 21.26
CA ILE A 20 27.30 27.76 22.12
C ILE A 20 27.65 27.55 23.61
N GLY A 21 28.49 26.56 23.93
CA GLY A 21 29.05 26.35 25.28
C GLY A 21 28.05 25.98 26.37
N GLU A 22 26.81 25.63 26.02
CA GLU A 22 25.76 25.28 26.96
C GLU A 22 25.50 23.76 26.99
N THR A 23 25.35 23.21 28.20
CA THR A 23 25.02 21.81 28.42
C THR A 23 23.49 21.62 28.49
N LEU A 24 23.00 20.60 27.77
CA LEU A 24 21.62 20.15 27.88
C LEU A 24 21.40 19.35 29.18
N ALA A 25 20.23 19.42 29.75
CA ALA A 25 19.86 18.72 30.98
C ALA A 25 18.51 18.02 30.84
N GLY A 26 18.28 16.99 31.65
CA GLY A 26 17.03 16.24 31.67
C GLY A 26 16.74 15.52 30.33
N ASP A 27 15.50 15.58 29.87
CA ASP A 27 15.03 14.92 28.65
C ASP A 27 15.78 15.39 27.38
N ASP A 28 16.24 16.64 27.37
CA ASP A 28 16.95 17.18 26.20
C ASP A 28 18.36 16.58 26.07
N ALA A 29 19.02 16.29 27.17
CA ALA A 29 20.30 15.55 27.16
C ALA A 29 20.09 14.11 26.66
N GLY A 30 18.96 13.47 27.00
CA GLY A 30 18.57 12.17 26.49
C GLY A 30 18.31 12.20 24.98
N ARG A 31 17.57 13.20 24.49
CA ARG A 31 17.31 13.41 23.06
C ARG A 31 18.59 13.62 22.26
N ASP A 32 19.47 14.49 22.77
CA ASP A 32 20.78 14.79 22.14
C ASP A 32 21.64 13.51 22.04
N SER A 33 21.73 12.75 23.11
CA SER A 33 22.48 11.49 23.14
C SER A 33 21.96 10.45 22.15
N VAL A 34 20.63 10.36 21.99
CA VAL A 34 20.00 9.45 21.03
C VAL A 34 20.28 9.88 19.58
N LEU A 35 20.20 11.18 19.30
CA LEU A 35 20.48 11.73 17.96
C LEU A 35 21.96 11.66 17.61
N ASP A 36 22.85 11.96 18.56
CA ASP A 36 24.30 11.86 18.37
C ASP A 36 24.73 10.43 18.06
N ALA A 37 24.11 9.44 18.69
CA ALA A 37 24.38 8.03 18.42
C ALA A 37 23.96 7.60 16.99
N LEU A 38 22.97 8.28 16.38
CA LEU A 38 22.47 7.98 15.04
C LEU A 38 23.12 8.84 13.94
N TYR A 39 23.30 10.13 14.21
CA TYR A 39 23.76 11.12 13.22
C TYR A 39 25.16 11.66 13.49
N GLY A 40 25.73 11.40 14.66
CA GLY A 40 27.10 11.77 15.01
C GLY A 40 28.08 11.18 14.01
N ASP A 41 29.01 12.01 13.54
CA ASP A 41 29.94 11.66 12.47
C ASP A 41 30.85 10.51 12.90
N SER A 42 30.64 9.32 12.36
CA SER A 42 31.51 8.17 12.50
C SER A 42 32.73 8.32 11.58
N GLY A 43 33.22 9.55 11.44
CA GLY A 43 34.44 9.88 10.73
C GLY A 43 35.68 9.29 11.42
N GLY A 44 35.87 7.99 11.25
CA GLY A 44 37.00 7.27 11.77
C GLY A 44 37.83 6.66 10.69
N ASP A 45 38.70 7.45 10.04
CA ASP A 45 39.91 6.87 9.45
C ASP A 45 40.97 6.77 10.54
N GLY A 46 41.65 5.61 10.57
CA GLY A 46 42.58 5.25 11.62
C GLY A 46 43.76 6.21 11.75
N SER A 47 43.80 7.01 12.80
CA SER A 47 45.04 7.52 13.31
C SER A 47 45.00 7.55 14.84
N SER A 48 45.89 6.77 15.41
CA SER A 48 46.23 6.71 16.81
C SER A 48 46.58 8.08 17.39
N GLY A 49 45.76 8.62 18.30
CA GLY A 49 46.01 9.83 19.04
C GLY A 49 45.29 9.83 20.39
N ARG A 50 46.07 9.75 21.47
CA ARG A 50 45.64 9.78 22.88
C ARG A 50 44.78 11.00 23.19
N GLY A 51 43.56 10.81 23.65
CA GLY A 51 42.75 11.85 24.26
C GLY A 51 41.35 11.29 24.60
N GLY A 52 41.06 11.09 25.90
CA GLY A 52 39.84 10.46 26.37
C GLY A 52 38.59 11.29 26.07
N GLY A 53 37.84 10.89 25.09
CA GLY A 53 36.45 11.29 24.85
C GLY A 53 35.66 10.01 24.59
N ARG A 54 34.71 9.65 25.45
CA ARG A 54 33.82 8.51 25.29
C ARG A 54 32.78 8.79 24.18
N GLY A 55 33.20 8.73 22.93
CA GLY A 55 32.30 8.58 21.79
C GLY A 55 31.79 7.15 21.79
N GLY A 56 30.63 6.91 22.38
CA GLY A 56 30.00 5.61 22.39
C GLY A 56 29.21 5.40 21.09
N GLY A 57 29.90 5.11 19.97
CA GLY A 57 29.20 4.58 18.80
C GLY A 57 28.37 3.36 19.19
N ILE A 58 27.17 3.22 18.64
CA ILE A 58 26.32 2.03 18.81
C ILE A 58 27.06 0.87 18.11
N GLY A 59 28.04 0.25 18.81
CA GLY A 59 28.64 -0.97 18.33
C GLY A 59 27.56 -2.05 18.19
N ARG A 60 27.73 -2.99 17.26
CA ARG A 60 26.80 -4.08 16.90
C ARG A 60 26.43 -5.03 18.07
N SER A 61 26.20 -4.51 19.27
CA SER A 61 25.75 -5.28 20.42
C SER A 61 24.26 -5.14 20.60
N SER A 62 23.53 -6.24 20.40
CA SER A 62 22.08 -6.33 20.52
C SER A 62 21.49 -5.66 21.78
N PRO A 63 22.05 -5.83 23.01
CA PRO A 63 21.53 -5.15 24.20
C PRO A 63 21.71 -3.62 24.21
N ARG A 64 22.72 -3.09 23.51
CA ARG A 64 22.89 -1.63 23.40
C ARG A 64 21.88 -1.01 22.45
N VAL A 65 21.65 -1.67 21.33
CA VAL A 65 20.65 -1.24 20.34
C VAL A 65 19.23 -1.32 20.93
N ALA A 66 18.89 -2.39 21.66
CA ALA A 66 17.60 -2.52 22.32
C ALA A 66 17.35 -1.40 23.34
N ARG A 67 18.38 -1.05 24.14
CA ARG A 67 18.29 0.07 25.08
C ARG A 67 18.10 1.40 24.37
N TRP A 68 18.90 1.67 23.32
CA TRP A 68 18.79 2.88 22.52
C TRP A 68 17.41 3.02 21.85
N LEU A 69 16.85 1.94 21.30
CA LEU A 69 15.47 1.92 20.78
C LEU A 69 14.43 2.19 21.87
N GLY A 70 14.67 1.74 23.11
CA GLY A 70 13.87 2.06 24.29
C GLY A 70 13.94 3.55 24.63
N ASP A 71 15.12 4.14 24.59
CA ASP A 71 15.38 5.55 24.87
C ASP A 71 14.70 6.46 23.83
N ILE A 72 14.76 6.11 22.52
CA ILE A 72 14.03 6.82 21.46
C ILE A 72 12.54 6.92 21.82
N ARG A 73 11.90 5.82 22.21
CA ARG A 73 10.47 5.78 22.55
C ARG A 73 10.12 6.60 23.79
N SER A 74 11.04 6.73 24.71
CA SER A 74 10.80 7.53 25.93
C SER A 74 10.89 9.04 25.67
N TYR A 75 11.70 9.46 24.68
CA TYR A 75 11.96 10.88 24.44
C TYR A 75 11.23 11.48 23.25
N PHE A 76 10.73 10.67 22.30
CA PHE A 76 10.13 11.14 21.07
C PHE A 76 8.69 10.61 20.85
N PRO A 77 7.81 11.40 20.19
CA PRO A 77 6.49 10.92 19.81
C PRO A 77 6.59 9.80 18.74
N ALA A 78 5.57 8.96 18.66
CA ALA A 78 5.53 7.77 17.80
C ALA A 78 5.88 8.07 16.33
N SER A 79 5.41 9.19 15.77
CA SER A 79 5.71 9.60 14.40
C SER A 79 7.20 9.90 14.14
N VAL A 80 7.90 10.37 15.16
CA VAL A 80 9.35 10.62 15.08
C VAL A 80 10.13 9.32 15.33
N VAL A 81 9.63 8.47 16.22
CA VAL A 81 10.24 7.16 16.49
C VAL A 81 10.35 6.32 15.24
N SER A 82 9.30 6.23 14.41
CA SER A 82 9.33 5.45 13.17
C SER A 82 10.38 5.99 12.17
N VAL A 83 10.51 7.31 12.06
CA VAL A 83 11.55 7.93 11.19
C VAL A 83 12.95 7.61 11.71
N LEU A 84 13.22 7.81 13.01
CA LEU A 84 14.54 7.53 13.60
C LEU A 84 14.91 6.05 13.51
N GLN A 85 13.92 5.15 13.64
CA GLN A 85 14.15 3.71 13.49
C GLN A 85 14.50 3.35 12.04
N ARG A 86 13.82 3.95 11.04
CA ARG A 86 14.15 3.77 9.63
C ARG A 86 15.58 4.22 9.34
N ASP A 87 15.91 5.44 9.72
CA ASP A 87 17.26 5.98 9.54
C ASP A 87 18.33 5.12 10.22
N ALA A 88 18.04 4.57 11.40
CA ALA A 88 18.94 3.67 12.09
C ALA A 88 19.17 2.35 11.33
N MET A 89 18.11 1.78 10.76
CA MET A 89 18.21 0.55 9.96
C MET A 89 19.07 0.77 8.71
N GLU A 90 18.88 1.90 8.03
CA GLU A 90 19.61 2.24 6.81
C GLU A 90 21.07 2.62 7.10
N ARG A 91 21.31 3.59 8.01
CA ARG A 91 22.64 4.16 8.25
C ARG A 91 23.56 3.25 9.06
N LEU A 92 23.01 2.56 10.06
CA LEU A 92 23.80 1.70 10.94
C LEU A 92 23.81 0.23 10.51
N GLY A 93 23.10 -0.12 9.44
CA GLY A 93 22.98 -1.49 8.93
C GLY A 93 22.36 -2.44 9.96
N LEU A 94 21.44 -1.94 10.79
CA LEU A 94 20.84 -2.69 11.88
C LEU A 94 19.79 -3.72 11.43
N ALA A 95 19.45 -3.76 10.14
CA ALA A 95 18.45 -4.68 9.60
C ALA A 95 18.74 -6.15 9.97
N GLN A 96 20.01 -6.56 9.98
CA GLN A 96 20.40 -7.91 10.40
C GLN A 96 20.18 -8.18 11.89
N LEU A 97 20.20 -7.14 12.72
CA LEU A 97 19.96 -7.27 14.16
C LEU A 97 18.47 -7.45 14.49
N LEU A 98 17.56 -7.12 13.56
CA LEU A 98 16.13 -7.43 13.68
C LEU A 98 15.83 -8.94 13.69
N LEU A 99 16.82 -9.77 13.36
CA LEU A 99 16.71 -11.22 13.47
C LEU A 99 16.72 -11.71 14.94
N GLU A 100 17.10 -10.84 15.89
CA GLU A 100 17.09 -11.15 17.32
C GLU A 100 15.72 -10.79 17.93
N PRO A 101 15.07 -11.73 18.68
CA PRO A 101 13.72 -11.52 19.21
C PRO A 101 13.60 -10.31 20.14
N GLU A 102 14.67 -10.02 20.90
CA GLU A 102 14.73 -8.91 21.86
C GLU A 102 14.65 -7.55 21.14
N LEU A 103 15.28 -7.44 19.98
CA LEU A 103 15.24 -6.22 19.16
C LEU A 103 13.91 -6.08 18.45
N LEU A 104 13.37 -7.16 17.90
CA LEU A 104 12.02 -7.15 17.32
C LEU A 104 10.98 -6.67 18.32
N GLY A 105 11.04 -7.13 19.58
CA GLY A 105 10.17 -6.65 20.65
C GLY A 105 10.42 -5.20 21.07
N ALA A 106 11.58 -4.65 20.74
CA ALA A 106 11.97 -3.28 21.06
C ALA A 106 11.63 -2.27 19.98
N VAL A 107 11.40 -2.65 18.73
CA VAL A 107 11.06 -1.75 17.61
C VAL A 107 9.56 -1.41 17.62
N GLN A 108 9.21 -0.17 17.27
CA GLN A 108 7.81 0.18 17.06
C GLN A 108 7.32 -0.44 15.73
N PRO A 109 6.25 -1.26 15.76
CA PRO A 109 5.73 -1.87 14.56
C PRO A 109 5.21 -0.81 13.57
N ASP A 110 5.76 -0.81 12.36
CA ASP A 110 5.28 -0.01 11.23
C ASP A 110 5.39 -0.79 9.91
N ILE A 111 4.87 -0.22 8.83
CA ILE A 111 4.85 -0.87 7.52
C ILE A 111 6.25 -1.08 6.95
N HIS A 112 7.18 -0.15 7.19
CA HIS A 112 8.55 -0.27 6.71
C HIS A 112 9.30 -1.38 7.42
N LEU A 113 9.04 -1.56 8.72
CA LEU A 113 9.55 -2.69 9.48
C LEU A 113 9.04 -4.01 8.89
N VAL A 114 7.76 -4.10 8.56
CA VAL A 114 7.21 -5.29 7.89
C VAL A 114 7.92 -5.55 6.57
N GLY A 115 8.08 -4.52 5.71
CA GLY A 115 8.84 -4.63 4.46
C GLY A 115 10.26 -5.15 4.67
N THR A 116 10.96 -4.62 5.67
CA THR A 116 12.33 -5.07 6.03
C THR A 116 12.34 -6.53 6.50
N LEU A 117 11.38 -6.94 7.33
CA LEU A 117 11.24 -8.34 7.77
C LEU A 117 10.95 -9.28 6.61
N LEU A 118 10.10 -8.88 5.67
CA LEU A 118 9.81 -9.67 4.47
C LEU A 118 11.06 -9.82 3.58
N ALA A 119 11.84 -8.76 3.39
CA ALA A 119 13.10 -8.82 2.65
C ALA A 119 14.13 -9.76 3.33
N LEU A 120 14.16 -9.79 4.66
CA LEU A 120 15.06 -10.65 5.44
C LEU A 120 14.48 -12.04 5.74
N ARG A 121 13.29 -12.37 5.26
CA ARG A 121 12.53 -13.58 5.62
C ARG A 121 13.34 -14.86 5.58
N ARG A 122 14.19 -15.06 4.55
CA ARG A 122 15.07 -16.25 4.42
C ARG A 122 16.16 -16.32 5.47
N ALA A 123 16.55 -15.17 6.01
CA ALA A 123 17.58 -15.04 7.03
C ALA A 123 17.04 -15.11 8.45
N ILE A 124 15.70 -15.05 8.64
CA ILE A 124 15.06 -15.08 9.96
C ILE A 124 15.28 -16.47 10.60
N PRO A 125 16.01 -16.54 11.74
CA PRO A 125 16.21 -17.79 12.48
C PRO A 125 14.87 -18.35 12.98
N GLU A 126 14.81 -19.66 13.19
CA GLU A 126 13.58 -20.35 13.65
C GLU A 126 13.04 -19.75 14.96
N HIS A 127 13.93 -19.43 15.90
CA HIS A 127 13.55 -18.86 17.20
C HIS A 127 12.98 -17.44 17.13
N SER A 128 13.22 -16.70 16.04
CA SER A 128 12.72 -15.33 15.82
C SER A 128 11.48 -15.27 14.95
N ARG A 129 11.12 -16.36 14.26
CA ARG A 129 9.98 -16.38 13.31
C ARG A 129 8.66 -16.07 13.97
N GLU A 130 8.42 -16.61 15.15
CA GLU A 130 7.17 -16.36 15.87
C GLU A 130 7.06 -14.90 16.29
N THR A 131 8.14 -14.31 16.81
CA THR A 131 8.21 -12.88 17.16
C THR A 131 8.00 -12.01 15.93
N ALA A 132 8.64 -12.34 14.79
CA ALA A 132 8.44 -11.63 13.54
C ALA A 132 6.96 -11.69 13.08
N ARG A 133 6.32 -12.86 13.17
CA ARG A 133 4.89 -13.00 12.86
C ARG A 133 4.00 -12.16 13.77
N LEU A 134 4.31 -12.07 15.06
CA LEU A 134 3.56 -11.22 16.00
C LEU A 134 3.69 -9.73 15.67
N VAL A 135 4.89 -9.28 15.30
CA VAL A 135 5.11 -7.91 14.85
C VAL A 135 4.33 -7.60 13.58
N VAL A 136 4.42 -8.47 12.57
CA VAL A 136 3.65 -8.32 11.32
C VAL A 136 2.15 -8.31 11.61
N ARG A 137 1.65 -9.22 12.47
CA ARG A 137 0.25 -9.28 12.89
C ARG A 137 -0.21 -7.98 13.55
N SER A 138 0.60 -7.41 14.43
CA SER A 138 0.27 -6.13 15.09
C SER A 138 0.06 -5.00 14.07
N VAL A 139 0.85 -4.96 13.00
CA VAL A 139 0.70 -3.95 11.93
C VAL A 139 -0.53 -4.26 11.07
N THR A 140 -0.70 -5.52 10.64
CA THR A 140 -1.86 -5.90 9.80
C THR A 140 -3.18 -5.69 10.51
N ASP A 141 -3.28 -6.01 11.82
CA ASP A 141 -4.49 -5.79 12.61
C ASP A 141 -4.85 -4.30 12.72
N GLN A 142 -3.85 -3.43 12.90
CA GLN A 142 -4.05 -1.97 12.92
C GLN A 142 -4.54 -1.45 11.57
N LEU A 143 -3.94 -1.93 10.48
CA LEU A 143 -4.35 -1.57 9.12
C LEU A 143 -5.75 -2.08 8.81
N GLU A 144 -6.06 -3.33 9.15
CA GLU A 144 -7.39 -3.89 8.95
C GLU A 144 -8.45 -3.11 9.73
N ALA A 145 -8.20 -2.77 11.00
CA ALA A 145 -9.11 -1.97 11.80
C ALA A 145 -9.42 -0.60 11.15
N ARG A 146 -8.41 0.02 10.52
CA ARG A 146 -8.56 1.31 9.80
C ARG A 146 -9.29 1.15 8.48
N LEU A 147 -8.96 0.14 7.68
CA LEU A 147 -9.31 0.06 6.26
C LEU A 147 -10.54 -0.82 5.96
N ALA A 148 -10.90 -1.77 6.84
CA ALA A 148 -11.94 -2.74 6.55
C ALA A 148 -13.34 -2.12 6.42
N ALA A 149 -13.72 -1.23 7.35
CA ALA A 149 -15.06 -0.63 7.33
C ALA A 149 -15.28 0.28 6.12
N PRO A 150 -14.37 1.23 5.77
CA PRO A 150 -14.49 2.03 4.55
C PRO A 150 -14.54 1.17 3.29
N THR A 151 -13.70 0.13 3.19
CA THR A 151 -13.65 -0.76 2.02
C THR A 151 -14.97 -1.52 1.85
N ARG A 152 -15.46 -2.16 2.91
CA ARG A 152 -16.76 -2.88 2.86
C ARG A 152 -17.91 -1.95 2.50
N GLN A 153 -17.93 -0.75 3.03
CA GLN A 153 -18.99 0.24 2.74
C GLN A 153 -18.94 0.71 1.29
N ALA A 154 -17.77 1.11 0.78
CA ALA A 154 -17.60 1.58 -0.59
C ALA A 154 -17.96 0.50 -1.61
N VAL A 155 -17.42 -0.71 -1.44
CA VAL A 155 -17.64 -1.86 -2.32
C VAL A 155 -19.10 -2.34 -2.29
N SER A 156 -19.71 -2.48 -1.11
CA SER A 156 -21.11 -2.87 -0.99
C SER A 156 -22.03 -1.84 -1.65
N GLY A 157 -21.76 -0.55 -1.46
CA GLY A 157 -22.46 0.54 -2.13
C GLY A 157 -22.34 0.47 -3.65
N ALA A 158 -21.14 0.17 -4.16
CA ALA A 158 -20.88 0.02 -5.59
C ALA A 158 -21.62 -1.18 -6.19
N LEU A 159 -21.61 -2.33 -5.52
CA LEU A 159 -22.34 -3.53 -5.94
C LEU A 159 -23.84 -3.26 -6.02
N HIS A 160 -24.40 -2.55 -5.04
CA HIS A 160 -25.82 -2.15 -5.09
C HIS A 160 -26.10 -1.19 -6.25
N ARG A 161 -25.21 -0.25 -6.56
CA ARG A 161 -25.39 0.68 -7.69
C ARG A 161 -25.20 -0.03 -9.03
N ALA A 162 -24.27 -0.94 -9.15
CA ALA A 162 -24.05 -1.74 -10.36
C ALA A 162 -25.19 -2.71 -10.66
N ALA A 163 -25.91 -3.18 -9.64
CA ALA A 163 -27.09 -4.06 -9.81
C ALA A 163 -28.35 -3.35 -10.32
N ARG A 164 -28.32 -2.03 -10.54
CA ARG A 164 -29.46 -1.29 -11.08
C ARG A 164 -29.75 -1.69 -12.52
N THR A 165 -31.05 -1.84 -12.82
CA THR A 165 -31.51 -2.16 -14.16
C THR A 165 -32.40 -1.04 -14.71
N ARG A 166 -32.34 -0.83 -16.04
CA ARG A 166 -33.28 0.03 -16.80
C ARG A 166 -34.56 -0.68 -17.19
N ARG A 167 -34.63 -1.98 -16.90
CA ARG A 167 -35.82 -2.82 -17.14
C ARG A 167 -36.26 -3.55 -15.88
N PRO A 168 -36.59 -2.82 -14.80
CA PRO A 168 -37.05 -3.43 -13.57
C PRO A 168 -38.43 -4.07 -13.76
N LYS A 169 -38.74 -5.09 -12.96
CA LYS A 169 -40.13 -5.55 -12.85
C LYS A 169 -40.93 -4.53 -12.03
N ALA A 170 -42.24 -4.54 -12.17
CA ALA A 170 -43.12 -3.52 -11.58
C ALA A 170 -42.89 -3.32 -10.06
N GLY A 171 -42.63 -4.38 -9.32
CA GLY A 171 -42.34 -4.30 -7.87
C GLY A 171 -40.92 -3.85 -7.50
N ASP A 172 -40.01 -3.76 -8.46
CA ASP A 172 -38.62 -3.43 -8.25
C ASP A 172 -38.27 -2.03 -8.79
N ILE A 173 -39.29 -1.23 -9.18
CA ILE A 173 -39.12 0.12 -9.71
C ILE A 173 -38.87 1.11 -8.57
N ASP A 174 -37.78 1.86 -8.67
CA ASP A 174 -37.54 3.05 -7.85
C ASP A 174 -38.28 4.25 -8.46
N TRP A 175 -39.52 4.44 -8.01
CA TRP A 175 -40.39 5.48 -8.54
C TRP A 175 -39.81 6.89 -8.33
N GLY A 176 -39.17 7.17 -7.23
CA GLY A 176 -38.59 8.48 -6.98
C GLY A 176 -37.49 8.82 -8.01
N ARG A 177 -36.61 7.90 -8.31
CA ARG A 177 -35.56 8.08 -9.32
C ARG A 177 -36.07 7.99 -10.73
N THR A 178 -37.09 7.16 -10.98
CA THR A 178 -37.76 7.09 -12.28
C THR A 178 -38.40 8.44 -12.61
N VAL A 179 -39.11 9.04 -11.68
CA VAL A 179 -39.69 10.38 -11.85
C VAL A 179 -38.61 11.43 -12.07
N ALA A 180 -37.59 11.47 -11.22
CA ALA A 180 -36.47 12.42 -11.33
C ALA A 180 -35.75 12.32 -12.68
N ALA A 181 -35.52 11.10 -13.20
CA ALA A 181 -34.88 10.87 -14.49
C ALA A 181 -35.72 11.24 -15.70
N ASN A 182 -37.03 11.39 -15.52
CA ASN A 182 -38.00 11.66 -16.56
C ASN A 182 -38.78 12.97 -16.37
N LEU A 183 -38.31 13.90 -15.54
CA LEU A 183 -38.97 15.19 -15.28
C LEU A 183 -39.22 15.99 -16.57
N ARG A 184 -38.39 15.87 -17.60
CA ARG A 184 -38.59 16.47 -18.93
C ARG A 184 -39.86 15.95 -19.67
N HIS A 185 -40.38 14.81 -19.25
CA HIS A 185 -41.58 14.20 -19.80
C HIS A 185 -42.83 14.43 -18.91
N TYR A 186 -42.78 15.49 -18.05
CA TYR A 186 -43.95 15.88 -17.28
C TYR A 186 -45.07 16.35 -18.21
N GLN A 187 -46.25 15.81 -18.00
CA GLN A 187 -47.47 16.15 -18.75
C GLN A 187 -48.38 17.00 -17.84
N PRO A 188 -48.44 18.33 -18.06
CA PRO A 188 -49.24 19.23 -17.20
C PRO A 188 -50.70 18.90 -17.19
N GLU A 189 -51.23 18.48 -18.33
CA GLU A 189 -52.65 18.13 -18.48
C GLU A 189 -53.07 16.90 -17.66
N LEU A 190 -52.14 15.97 -17.44
CA LEU A 190 -52.36 14.74 -16.68
C LEU A 190 -51.82 14.83 -15.25
N GLY A 191 -51.12 15.88 -14.91
CA GLY A 191 -50.48 16.08 -13.61
C GLY A 191 -49.49 15.00 -13.25
N THR A 192 -48.88 14.32 -14.26
CA THR A 192 -48.00 13.17 -14.03
C THR A 192 -46.78 13.16 -14.98
N VAL A 193 -45.77 12.32 -14.66
CA VAL A 193 -44.61 12.04 -15.52
C VAL A 193 -44.85 10.71 -16.24
N ILE A 194 -44.80 10.70 -17.57
CA ILE A 194 -44.83 9.47 -18.36
C ILE A 194 -43.36 9.01 -18.54
N PRO A 195 -42.92 7.94 -17.86
CA PRO A 195 -41.53 7.55 -17.88
C PRO A 195 -41.14 6.85 -19.19
N GLU A 196 -40.21 7.43 -19.93
CA GLU A 196 -39.53 6.78 -21.06
C GLU A 196 -38.48 5.76 -20.56
N ARG A 197 -37.90 6.05 -19.39
CA ARG A 197 -36.86 5.22 -18.75
C ARG A 197 -37.29 4.82 -17.34
N LEU A 198 -37.44 3.52 -17.12
CA LEU A 198 -37.63 3.00 -15.77
C LEU A 198 -36.27 2.83 -15.08
N VAL A 199 -36.17 3.23 -13.83
CA VAL A 199 -35.03 3.01 -12.95
C VAL A 199 -35.47 2.09 -11.82
N GLY A 200 -34.75 1.03 -11.58
CA GLY A 200 -35.07 0.09 -10.50
C GLY A 200 -33.92 -0.85 -10.23
N TYR A 201 -34.14 -1.74 -9.28
CA TYR A 201 -33.19 -2.75 -8.93
C TYR A 201 -33.48 -4.05 -9.68
N GLY A 202 -32.43 -4.69 -10.22
CA GLY A 202 -32.58 -6.07 -10.69
C GLY A 202 -32.96 -6.94 -9.50
N ARG A 203 -33.86 -7.91 -9.68
CA ARG A 203 -34.02 -8.96 -8.68
C ARG A 203 -32.64 -9.49 -8.38
N ARG A 204 -32.35 -9.76 -7.09
CA ARG A 204 -31.22 -10.57 -6.70
C ARG A 204 -31.19 -11.82 -7.58
N SER A 205 -30.55 -11.70 -8.74
CA SER A 205 -30.03 -12.88 -9.43
C SER A 205 -29.15 -13.58 -8.42
N PRO A 206 -29.16 -14.91 -8.31
CA PRO A 206 -28.22 -15.60 -7.44
C PRO A 206 -26.84 -15.07 -7.78
N GLN A 207 -26.34 -14.24 -6.89
CA GLN A 207 -25.06 -13.56 -6.82
C GLN A 207 -24.26 -13.56 -8.13
N VAL A 208 -24.34 -12.50 -8.91
CA VAL A 208 -23.27 -12.18 -9.85
C VAL A 208 -22.09 -11.77 -8.97
N LEU A 209 -21.29 -12.76 -8.60
CA LEU A 209 -20.03 -12.53 -7.90
C LEU A 209 -19.16 -11.69 -8.83
N ARG A 210 -18.80 -10.48 -8.42
CA ARG A 210 -17.75 -9.73 -9.09
C ARG A 210 -16.43 -10.42 -8.82
N GLU A 211 -15.62 -10.57 -9.84
CA GLU A 211 -14.26 -11.10 -9.70
C GLU A 211 -13.29 -9.95 -9.50
N ILE A 212 -12.49 -10.03 -8.46
CA ILE A 212 -11.39 -9.09 -8.20
C ILE A 212 -10.10 -9.91 -8.28
N ILE A 213 -9.17 -9.47 -9.11
CA ILE A 213 -7.84 -10.06 -9.20
C ILE A 213 -6.84 -8.98 -8.78
N LEU A 214 -6.18 -9.18 -7.65
CA LEU A 214 -5.05 -8.37 -7.22
C LEU A 214 -3.79 -9.04 -7.73
N CYS A 215 -3.05 -8.37 -8.61
CA CYS A 215 -1.81 -8.85 -9.21
C CYS A 215 -0.66 -7.99 -8.70
N LEU A 216 0.17 -8.53 -7.82
CA LEU A 216 1.15 -7.78 -7.03
C LEU A 216 2.58 -8.14 -7.44
N ASP A 217 3.33 -7.11 -7.77
CA ASP A 217 4.77 -7.17 -7.95
C ASP A 217 5.47 -7.31 -6.59
N GLN A 218 6.37 -8.30 -6.48
CA GLN A 218 7.17 -8.57 -5.28
C GLN A 218 8.56 -7.92 -5.31
N SER A 219 8.82 -6.99 -6.24
CA SER A 219 10.08 -6.24 -6.25
C SER A 219 10.30 -5.50 -4.93
N GLY A 220 11.56 -5.25 -4.58
CA GLY A 220 11.90 -4.64 -3.28
C GLY A 220 11.29 -3.26 -3.07
N SER A 221 11.11 -2.49 -4.15
CA SER A 221 10.44 -1.17 -4.15
C SER A 221 8.96 -1.25 -3.76
N MET A 222 8.32 -2.41 -3.97
CA MET A 222 6.88 -2.60 -3.76
C MET A 222 6.51 -3.09 -2.35
N ALA A 223 7.47 -3.21 -1.42
CA ALA A 223 7.25 -3.81 -0.11
C ALA A 223 6.06 -3.21 0.68
N ALA A 224 5.94 -1.88 0.74
CA ALA A 224 4.81 -1.22 1.40
C ALA A 224 3.48 -1.51 0.68
N SER A 225 3.49 -1.49 -0.66
CA SER A 225 2.32 -1.79 -1.49
C SER A 225 1.81 -3.22 -1.28
N VAL A 226 2.73 -4.18 -1.13
CA VAL A 226 2.41 -5.59 -0.83
C VAL A 226 1.70 -5.72 0.52
N VAL A 227 2.14 -5.00 1.55
CA VAL A 227 1.50 -5.02 2.87
C VAL A 227 0.06 -4.51 2.79
N TYR A 228 -0.17 -3.34 2.19
CA TYR A 228 -1.52 -2.80 2.03
C TYR A 228 -2.41 -3.70 1.17
N ALA A 229 -1.89 -4.19 0.04
CA ALA A 229 -2.64 -5.05 -0.87
C ALA A 229 -3.04 -6.39 -0.22
N SER A 230 -2.19 -6.95 0.66
CA SER A 230 -2.51 -8.16 1.42
C SER A 230 -3.70 -7.92 2.37
N VAL A 231 -3.71 -6.80 3.09
CA VAL A 231 -4.82 -6.43 3.98
C VAL A 231 -6.10 -6.18 3.18
N PHE A 232 -6.03 -5.41 2.08
CA PHE A 232 -7.19 -5.19 1.21
C PHE A 232 -7.69 -6.48 0.58
N GLY A 233 -6.79 -7.37 0.16
CA GLY A 233 -7.12 -8.68 -0.38
C GLY A 233 -7.94 -9.51 0.61
N ALA A 234 -7.50 -9.60 1.86
CA ALA A 234 -8.22 -10.29 2.93
C ALA A 234 -9.60 -9.66 3.22
N VAL A 235 -9.67 -8.33 3.29
CA VAL A 235 -10.95 -7.62 3.47
C VAL A 235 -11.91 -7.91 2.33
N LEU A 236 -11.46 -7.84 1.07
CA LEU A 236 -12.27 -8.15 -0.10
C LEU A 236 -12.69 -9.62 -0.15
N ALA A 237 -11.79 -10.54 0.19
CA ALA A 237 -12.09 -11.99 0.25
C ALA A 237 -13.15 -12.32 1.31
N SER A 238 -13.19 -11.59 2.43
CA SER A 238 -14.21 -11.75 3.47
C SER A 238 -15.64 -11.39 2.99
N MET A 239 -15.78 -10.73 1.83
CA MET A 239 -17.07 -10.27 1.29
C MET A 239 -17.71 -11.34 0.39
N ARG A 240 -18.77 -12.00 0.85
CA ARG A 240 -19.49 -13.08 0.13
C ARG A 240 -19.99 -12.72 -1.27
N SER A 241 -20.06 -11.44 -1.61
CA SER A 241 -20.50 -10.92 -2.90
C SER A 241 -19.38 -10.75 -3.92
N LEU A 242 -18.14 -11.04 -3.51
CA LEU A 242 -16.94 -11.00 -4.34
C LEU A 242 -16.32 -12.38 -4.46
N SER A 243 -15.58 -12.58 -5.55
CA SER A 243 -14.61 -13.66 -5.71
C SER A 243 -13.25 -13.00 -5.85
N THR A 244 -12.49 -12.97 -4.78
CA THR A 244 -11.18 -12.29 -4.75
C THR A 244 -10.07 -13.31 -4.99
N ARG A 245 -9.13 -12.97 -5.87
CA ARG A 245 -7.89 -13.69 -6.11
C ARG A 245 -6.70 -12.80 -5.81
N LEU A 246 -5.67 -13.39 -5.27
CA LEU A 246 -4.40 -12.73 -5.02
C LEU A 246 -3.30 -13.48 -5.77
N VAL A 247 -2.72 -12.82 -6.74
CA VAL A 247 -1.60 -13.32 -7.53
C VAL A 247 -0.40 -12.43 -7.24
N VAL A 248 0.70 -13.01 -6.88
CA VAL A 248 1.96 -12.31 -6.66
C VAL A 248 2.99 -12.79 -7.67
N PHE A 249 3.89 -11.92 -8.09
CA PHE A 249 4.88 -12.27 -9.10
C PHE A 249 6.22 -11.56 -8.90
N ASP A 250 7.27 -12.23 -9.32
CA ASP A 250 8.60 -11.73 -9.61
C ASP A 250 8.99 -12.20 -11.02
N THR A 251 9.96 -13.08 -11.18
CA THR A 251 10.23 -13.86 -12.41
C THR A 251 9.36 -15.11 -12.49
N ALA A 252 8.61 -15.41 -11.45
CA ALA A 252 7.66 -16.51 -11.36
C ALA A 252 6.35 -16.01 -10.76
N VAL A 253 5.26 -16.69 -11.09
CA VAL A 253 3.92 -16.35 -10.59
C VAL A 253 3.52 -17.31 -9.48
N ALA A 254 3.02 -16.77 -8.36
CA ALA A 254 2.42 -17.55 -7.27
C ALA A 254 0.98 -17.08 -7.01
N ASP A 255 0.07 -18.01 -6.85
CA ASP A 255 -1.33 -17.75 -6.50
C ASP A 255 -1.49 -17.95 -4.98
N LEU A 256 -1.73 -16.87 -4.26
CA LEU A 256 -1.91 -16.84 -2.80
C LEU A 256 -3.39 -16.64 -2.42
N THR A 257 -4.30 -17.08 -3.28
CA THR A 257 -5.74 -16.92 -3.04
C THR A 257 -6.22 -17.72 -1.82
N GLU A 258 -5.63 -18.88 -1.56
CA GLU A 258 -5.99 -19.73 -0.43
C GLU A 258 -5.50 -19.16 0.92
N GLU A 259 -4.47 -18.30 0.88
CA GLU A 259 -3.89 -17.64 2.06
C GLU A 259 -4.62 -16.34 2.45
N LEU A 260 -5.60 -15.89 1.65
CA LEU A 260 -6.31 -14.61 1.88
C LEU A 260 -7.14 -14.56 3.17
N ASP A 261 -7.34 -15.67 3.85
CA ASP A 261 -8.03 -15.70 5.15
C ASP A 261 -7.22 -14.99 6.25
N ASP A 262 -5.88 -14.95 6.12
CA ASP A 262 -4.98 -14.26 7.05
C ASP A 262 -3.93 -13.43 6.31
N PRO A 263 -3.96 -12.08 6.40
CA PRO A 263 -2.97 -11.22 5.76
C PRO A 263 -1.52 -11.54 6.14
N VAL A 264 -1.30 -12.08 7.35
CA VAL A 264 0.03 -12.49 7.81
C VAL A 264 0.54 -13.68 7.01
N ASP A 265 -0.31 -14.66 6.73
CA ASP A 265 0.06 -15.82 5.92
C ASP A 265 0.36 -15.42 4.49
N VAL A 266 -0.43 -14.51 3.91
CA VAL A 266 -0.13 -13.89 2.61
C VAL A 266 1.27 -13.29 2.62
N LEU A 267 1.57 -12.41 3.58
CA LEU A 267 2.85 -11.72 3.68
C LEU A 267 4.02 -12.69 3.85
N PHE A 268 3.86 -13.74 4.63
CA PHE A 268 4.87 -14.81 4.74
C PHE A 268 4.88 -15.76 3.52
N GLY A 269 3.88 -15.75 2.67
CA GLY A 269 3.86 -16.39 1.35
C GLY A 269 4.65 -15.61 0.30
N VAL A 270 4.65 -14.27 0.37
CA VAL A 270 5.36 -13.35 -0.53
C VAL A 270 6.88 -13.49 -0.37
N GLN A 271 7.62 -13.36 -1.46
CA GLN A 271 9.07 -13.39 -1.47
C GLN A 271 9.60 -12.12 -2.15
N LEU A 272 9.94 -11.10 -1.36
CA LEU A 272 10.48 -9.86 -1.91
C LEU A 272 11.86 -10.06 -2.56
N GLY A 273 12.03 -9.46 -3.73
CA GLY A 273 13.27 -9.45 -4.52
C GLY A 273 13.20 -10.41 -5.72
N GLY A 274 14.00 -10.13 -6.71
CA GLY A 274 14.04 -10.84 -7.99
C GLY A 274 13.89 -9.88 -9.16
N GLY A 275 13.79 -10.42 -10.38
CA GLY A 275 13.35 -9.67 -11.55
C GLY A 275 11.82 -9.56 -11.58
N THR A 276 11.30 -8.87 -12.61
CA THR A 276 9.86 -8.61 -12.76
C THR A 276 9.39 -9.09 -14.12
N ASP A 277 8.43 -10.03 -14.17
CA ASP A 277 7.79 -10.54 -15.40
C ASP A 277 6.29 -10.23 -15.34
N ILE A 278 5.93 -8.98 -15.71
CA ILE A 278 4.53 -8.53 -15.74
C ILE A 278 3.76 -9.26 -16.85
N ALA A 279 4.40 -9.55 -17.98
CA ALA A 279 3.78 -10.24 -19.09
C ALA A 279 3.30 -11.64 -18.68
N GLY A 280 4.16 -12.40 -18.00
CA GLY A 280 3.82 -13.71 -17.45
C GLY A 280 2.70 -13.64 -16.40
N ALA A 281 2.74 -12.65 -15.52
CA ALA A 281 1.71 -12.42 -14.51
C ALA A 281 0.35 -12.10 -15.13
N LEU A 282 0.30 -11.21 -16.12
CA LEU A 282 -0.95 -10.87 -16.84
C LEU A 282 -1.49 -12.08 -17.62
N THR A 283 -0.61 -12.89 -18.22
CA THR A 283 -1.00 -14.14 -18.90
C THR A 283 -1.64 -15.12 -17.92
N TYR A 284 -1.04 -15.30 -16.75
CA TYR A 284 -1.60 -16.14 -15.69
C TYR A 284 -2.96 -15.63 -15.22
N CYS A 285 -3.07 -14.33 -14.95
CA CYS A 285 -4.33 -13.70 -14.54
C CYS A 285 -5.42 -13.86 -15.63
N ALA A 286 -5.09 -13.66 -16.91
CA ALA A 286 -6.02 -13.82 -18.02
C ALA A 286 -6.62 -15.23 -18.09
N ALA A 287 -5.81 -16.26 -17.83
CA ALA A 287 -6.27 -17.66 -17.79
C ALA A 287 -7.21 -17.95 -16.60
N ARG A 288 -7.25 -17.11 -15.58
CA ARG A 288 -8.13 -17.23 -14.40
C ARG A 288 -9.43 -16.44 -14.53
N VAL A 289 -9.52 -15.52 -15.48
CA VAL A 289 -10.73 -14.73 -15.72
C VAL A 289 -11.84 -15.64 -16.25
N THR A 290 -12.94 -15.77 -15.50
CA THR A 290 -14.10 -16.56 -15.93
C THR A 290 -15.22 -15.71 -16.49
N ARG A 291 -15.31 -14.46 -16.05
CA ARG A 291 -16.36 -13.50 -16.44
C ARG A 291 -15.76 -12.13 -16.74
N PRO A 292 -15.20 -11.94 -17.94
CA PRO A 292 -14.43 -10.72 -18.25
C PRO A 292 -15.15 -9.42 -17.89
N ARG A 293 -16.45 -9.34 -18.24
CA ARG A 293 -17.25 -8.14 -17.94
C ARG A 293 -17.54 -7.91 -16.46
N ASP A 294 -17.36 -8.90 -15.62
CA ASP A 294 -17.59 -8.82 -14.17
C ASP A 294 -16.27 -8.86 -13.38
N THR A 295 -15.13 -8.80 -14.08
CA THR A 295 -13.80 -8.87 -13.52
C THR A 295 -13.15 -7.47 -13.46
N VAL A 296 -12.55 -7.16 -12.31
CA VAL A 296 -11.63 -6.04 -12.11
C VAL A 296 -10.26 -6.64 -11.81
N LEU A 297 -9.26 -6.27 -12.62
CA LEU A 297 -7.86 -6.63 -12.40
C LEU A 297 -7.10 -5.38 -11.94
N VAL A 298 -6.50 -5.45 -10.77
CA VAL A 298 -5.64 -4.40 -10.22
C VAL A 298 -4.20 -4.90 -10.26
N LEU A 299 -3.41 -4.34 -11.17
CA LEU A 299 -1.97 -4.55 -11.24
C LEU A 299 -1.29 -3.55 -10.32
N VAL A 300 -0.50 -4.01 -9.36
CA VAL A 300 0.28 -3.16 -8.46
C VAL A 300 1.75 -3.40 -8.76
N SER A 301 2.40 -2.48 -9.46
CA SER A 301 3.79 -2.58 -9.93
C SER A 301 4.30 -1.21 -10.35
N ASP A 302 5.58 -0.95 -10.14
CA ASP A 302 6.29 0.22 -10.66
C ASP A 302 6.59 0.14 -12.18
N LEU A 303 6.12 -0.93 -12.83
CA LEU A 303 6.16 -1.17 -14.28
C LEU A 303 7.56 -1.31 -14.88
N PHE A 304 8.61 -1.54 -14.08
CA PHE A 304 9.93 -1.90 -14.60
C PHE A 304 9.91 -3.36 -15.08
N GLU A 305 9.44 -3.56 -16.33
CA GLU A 305 9.37 -4.88 -16.96
C GLU A 305 10.77 -5.44 -17.21
N GLY A 306 11.06 -6.61 -16.67
CA GLY A 306 12.31 -7.32 -16.90
C GLY A 306 12.25 -8.35 -18.02
N GLY A 307 11.05 -8.63 -18.54
CA GLY A 307 10.77 -9.58 -19.62
C GLY A 307 10.57 -8.90 -20.98
N ASP A 308 9.42 -9.18 -21.64
CA ASP A 308 9.07 -8.64 -22.96
C ASP A 308 7.98 -7.56 -22.83
N PRO A 309 8.33 -6.25 -22.98
CA PRO A 309 7.37 -5.16 -22.88
C PRO A 309 6.25 -5.22 -23.95
N GLU A 310 6.55 -5.72 -25.14
CA GLU A 310 5.53 -5.84 -26.19
C GLU A 310 4.51 -6.93 -25.83
N GLU A 311 4.96 -8.03 -25.22
CA GLU A 311 4.08 -9.08 -24.71
C GLU A 311 3.20 -8.55 -23.58
N MET A 312 3.78 -7.81 -22.63
CA MET A 312 3.04 -7.16 -21.54
C MET A 312 1.90 -6.30 -22.09
N LEU A 313 2.21 -5.41 -23.04
CA LEU A 313 1.20 -4.52 -23.64
C LEU A 313 0.15 -5.29 -24.45
N ARG A 314 0.54 -6.36 -25.17
CA ARG A 314 -0.40 -7.24 -25.90
C ARG A 314 -1.36 -7.92 -24.94
N MET A 315 -0.88 -8.44 -23.82
CA MET A 315 -1.71 -9.10 -22.81
C MET A 315 -2.65 -8.10 -22.12
N ALA A 316 -2.16 -6.91 -21.77
CA ALA A 316 -2.97 -5.84 -21.22
C ALA A 316 -4.10 -5.42 -22.19
N ALA A 317 -3.79 -5.22 -23.46
CA ALA A 317 -4.76 -4.90 -24.50
C ALA A 317 -5.80 -6.02 -24.67
N SER A 318 -5.39 -7.29 -24.64
CA SER A 318 -6.28 -8.44 -24.73
C SER A 318 -7.28 -8.50 -23.58
N LEU A 319 -6.84 -8.24 -22.33
CA LEU A 319 -7.68 -8.17 -21.15
C LEU A 319 -8.74 -7.07 -21.30
N VAL A 320 -8.35 -5.87 -21.70
CA VAL A 320 -9.29 -4.76 -21.94
C VAL A 320 -10.27 -5.09 -23.07
N ALA A 321 -9.80 -5.64 -24.17
CA ALA A 321 -10.64 -6.02 -25.31
C ALA A 321 -11.65 -7.11 -24.94
N SER A 322 -11.32 -8.01 -24.02
CA SER A 322 -12.26 -9.03 -23.50
C SER A 322 -13.36 -8.42 -22.61
N GLY A 323 -13.15 -7.20 -22.12
CA GLY A 323 -14.09 -6.46 -21.27
C GLY A 323 -13.73 -6.47 -19.78
N VAL A 324 -12.54 -6.91 -19.40
CA VAL A 324 -11.99 -6.77 -18.04
C VAL A 324 -11.72 -5.29 -17.76
N THR A 325 -12.07 -4.83 -16.55
CA THR A 325 -11.64 -3.51 -16.07
C THR A 325 -10.25 -3.66 -15.49
N VAL A 326 -9.25 -3.07 -16.15
CA VAL A 326 -7.86 -3.13 -15.70
C VAL A 326 -7.45 -1.78 -15.12
N VAL A 327 -6.74 -1.80 -14.00
CA VAL A 327 -6.15 -0.63 -13.34
C VAL A 327 -4.70 -0.95 -13.01
N ALA A 328 -3.79 -0.02 -13.27
CA ALA A 328 -2.40 -0.12 -12.86
C ALA A 328 -2.13 0.85 -11.70
N LEU A 329 -1.73 0.33 -10.55
CA LEU A 329 -1.28 1.12 -9.40
C LEU A 329 0.24 1.10 -9.34
N LEU A 330 0.85 2.25 -9.58
CA LEU A 330 2.31 2.43 -9.56
C LEU A 330 2.88 2.31 -8.14
N ALA A 331 2.06 2.60 -7.14
CA ALA A 331 2.25 2.28 -5.74
C ALA A 331 0.89 2.26 -5.04
N LEU A 332 0.82 1.53 -3.94
CA LEU A 332 -0.27 1.54 -2.98
C LEU A 332 0.35 1.81 -1.61
N SER A 333 0.66 3.06 -1.32
CA SER A 333 1.35 3.46 -0.08
C SER A 333 1.11 4.92 0.25
N ASP A 334 1.49 5.31 1.47
CA ASP A 334 1.49 6.70 1.94
C ASP A 334 2.85 7.40 1.69
N ASP A 335 3.82 6.76 1.03
CA ASP A 335 5.21 7.24 0.90
C ASP A 335 5.45 8.31 -0.18
N GLY A 336 4.41 8.77 -0.85
CA GLY A 336 4.52 9.79 -1.89
C GLY A 336 4.68 9.23 -3.31
N ALA A 337 5.27 10.01 -4.22
CA ALA A 337 5.40 9.62 -5.62
C ALA A 337 6.49 8.54 -5.79
N PRO A 338 6.15 7.33 -6.27
CA PRO A 338 7.13 6.28 -6.52
C PRO A 338 7.98 6.60 -7.76
N ALA A 339 9.15 5.98 -7.85
CA ALA A 339 9.83 5.82 -9.13
C ALA A 339 9.12 4.73 -9.92
N TYR A 340 8.84 4.95 -11.21
CA TYR A 340 8.15 4.00 -12.07
C TYR A 340 8.59 4.19 -13.54
N ASP A 341 8.31 3.21 -14.37
CA ASP A 341 8.54 3.30 -15.81
C ASP A 341 7.49 4.18 -16.49
N HIS A 342 7.90 5.37 -16.92
CA HIS A 342 7.02 6.38 -17.53
C HIS A 342 6.52 5.96 -18.91
N ASP A 343 7.33 5.24 -19.69
CA ASP A 343 6.98 4.83 -21.05
C ASP A 343 5.94 3.73 -21.03
N HIS A 344 6.11 2.73 -20.15
CA HIS A 344 5.13 1.68 -19.95
C HIS A 344 3.82 2.22 -19.35
N ALA A 345 3.90 3.13 -18.39
CA ALA A 345 2.70 3.75 -17.83
C ALA A 345 1.91 4.54 -18.89
N ALA A 346 2.59 5.29 -19.76
CA ALA A 346 1.97 6.03 -20.86
C ALA A 346 1.38 5.08 -21.92
N ALA A 347 2.05 3.97 -22.23
CA ALA A 347 1.53 2.96 -23.15
C ALA A 347 0.27 2.28 -22.60
N LEU A 348 0.22 1.95 -21.30
CA LEU A 348 -0.98 1.43 -20.65
C LEU A 348 -2.13 2.45 -20.68
N ALA A 349 -1.83 3.73 -20.43
CA ALA A 349 -2.82 4.81 -20.51
C ALA A 349 -3.42 4.93 -21.91
N ALA A 350 -2.62 4.75 -22.98
CA ALA A 350 -3.08 4.73 -24.37
C ALA A 350 -4.03 3.54 -24.66
N LEU A 351 -3.90 2.43 -23.94
CA LEU A 351 -4.85 1.30 -23.99
C LEU A 351 -6.11 1.52 -23.15
N GLY A 352 -6.26 2.68 -22.50
CA GLY A 352 -7.39 2.97 -21.62
C GLY A 352 -7.23 2.40 -20.20
N ILE A 353 -6.04 1.95 -19.84
CA ILE A 353 -5.70 1.47 -18.49
C ILE A 353 -5.08 2.65 -17.72
N PRO A 354 -5.76 3.22 -16.72
CA PRO A 354 -5.20 4.30 -15.92
C PRO A 354 -4.03 3.77 -15.08
N ALA A 355 -2.89 4.47 -15.12
CA ALA A 355 -1.70 4.17 -14.33
C ALA A 355 -1.40 5.36 -13.40
N PHE A 356 -1.43 5.15 -12.08
CA PHE A 356 -1.24 6.18 -11.06
C PHE A 356 -0.85 5.59 -9.70
N ALA A 357 -0.24 6.40 -8.83
CA ALA A 357 -0.06 6.06 -7.43
C ALA A 357 -1.35 6.30 -6.64
N CYS A 358 -1.68 5.38 -5.74
CA CYS A 358 -2.89 5.43 -4.93
C CYS A 358 -2.53 5.35 -3.44
N THR A 359 -3.07 6.27 -2.64
CA THR A 359 -2.97 6.13 -1.19
C THR A 359 -3.97 5.07 -0.69
N PRO A 360 -3.68 4.38 0.42
CA PRO A 360 -4.58 3.36 0.97
C PRO A 360 -5.98 3.88 1.27
N ASP A 361 -6.12 5.13 1.68
CA ASP A 361 -7.42 5.73 1.99
C ASP A 361 -8.30 5.96 0.74
N LEU A 362 -7.70 6.09 -0.45
CA LEU A 362 -8.41 6.24 -1.74
C LEU A 362 -8.76 4.89 -2.39
N PHE A 363 -8.10 3.81 -2.00
CA PHE A 363 -8.30 2.50 -2.61
C PHE A 363 -9.76 2.00 -2.54
N PRO A 364 -10.51 2.17 -1.44
CA PRO A 364 -11.93 1.80 -1.37
C PRO A 364 -12.78 2.49 -2.44
N ASP A 365 -12.57 3.78 -2.66
CA ASP A 365 -13.31 4.56 -3.66
C ASP A 365 -12.92 4.20 -5.10
N LEU A 366 -11.65 3.89 -5.33
CA LEU A 366 -11.17 3.33 -6.58
C LEU A 366 -11.87 2.01 -6.91
N MET A 367 -11.90 1.07 -5.95
CA MET A 367 -12.57 -0.22 -6.13
C MET A 367 -14.08 -0.03 -6.40
N ALA A 368 -14.72 0.91 -5.72
CA ALA A 368 -16.11 1.26 -5.99
C ALA A 368 -16.30 1.78 -7.42
N ALA A 369 -15.44 2.67 -7.89
CA ALA A 369 -15.48 3.21 -9.25
C ALA A 369 -15.27 2.12 -10.31
N ALA A 370 -14.29 1.23 -10.09
CA ALA A 370 -13.99 0.11 -10.99
C ALA A 370 -15.16 -0.90 -11.07
N ILE A 371 -15.75 -1.27 -9.93
CA ILE A 371 -16.92 -2.17 -9.86
C ILE A 371 -18.13 -1.56 -10.57
N GLU A 372 -18.34 -0.26 -10.45
CA GLU A 372 -19.41 0.48 -11.14
C GLU A 372 -19.11 0.73 -12.62
N ARG A 373 -17.90 0.43 -13.09
CA ARG A 373 -17.41 0.73 -14.43
C ARG A 373 -17.55 2.21 -14.77
N ARG A 374 -17.19 3.07 -13.82
CA ARG A 374 -17.06 4.49 -14.13
C ARG A 374 -15.83 4.70 -15.02
N ASP A 375 -15.83 5.82 -15.70
CA ASP A 375 -14.61 6.29 -16.36
C ASP A 375 -13.55 6.61 -15.30
N LEU A 376 -12.54 5.74 -15.21
CA LEU A 376 -11.49 5.84 -14.20
C LEU A 376 -10.51 6.98 -14.49
N GLN A 377 -10.36 7.40 -15.75
CA GLN A 377 -9.55 8.58 -16.10
C GLN A 377 -10.21 9.86 -15.55
N SER A 378 -11.52 10.00 -15.77
CA SER A 378 -12.29 11.12 -15.17
C SER A 378 -12.30 11.05 -13.64
N TRP A 379 -12.34 9.85 -13.06
CA TRP A 379 -12.31 9.67 -11.61
C TRP A 379 -10.95 10.12 -11.03
N THR A 380 -9.82 9.69 -11.60
CA THR A 380 -8.48 10.09 -11.16
C THR A 380 -8.26 11.60 -11.26
N ALA A 381 -8.73 12.22 -12.35
CA ALA A 381 -8.68 13.67 -12.52
C ALA A 381 -9.48 14.39 -11.43
N ALA A 382 -10.66 13.89 -11.07
CA ALA A 382 -11.51 14.46 -10.01
C ALA A 382 -10.87 14.32 -8.62
N GLN A 383 -10.03 13.31 -8.39
CA GLN A 383 -9.26 13.14 -7.15
C GLN A 383 -7.95 13.92 -7.12
N GLY A 384 -7.60 14.63 -8.19
CA GLY A 384 -6.34 15.34 -8.30
C GLY A 384 -5.11 14.43 -8.39
N LEU A 385 -5.31 13.17 -8.81
CA LEU A 385 -4.23 12.21 -8.96
C LEU A 385 -3.49 12.45 -10.27
N HIS A 386 -2.16 12.40 -10.22
CA HIS A 386 -1.34 12.44 -11.42
C HIS A 386 -1.36 11.08 -12.10
N THR A 387 -2.02 11.01 -13.26
CA THR A 387 -1.98 9.85 -14.13
C THR A 387 -0.88 10.01 -15.16
N ALA A 388 -0.25 8.90 -15.57
CA ALA A 388 0.58 8.91 -16.75
C ALA A 388 -0.26 9.37 -17.95
N ALA A 389 0.21 10.38 -18.67
CA ALA A 389 -0.45 10.83 -19.89
C ALA A 389 -0.05 9.90 -21.04
N PRO A 390 -0.97 9.58 -21.98
CA PRO A 390 -0.58 8.86 -23.19
C PRO A 390 0.47 9.67 -23.95
N LEU A 391 1.45 8.97 -24.52
CA LEU A 391 2.43 9.60 -25.40
C LEU A 391 1.72 10.23 -26.61
N PRO A 392 2.13 11.43 -27.08
CA PRO A 392 1.50 12.15 -28.17
C PRO A 392 1.58 11.40 -29.50
#